data_e820ad68fb8ec019bb65a2f9bf23e7e3
#
_entry.id   e820ad68fb8ec019bb65a2f9bf23e7e3
#
_cell.length_a   1.000
_cell.length_b   1.000
_cell.length_c   1.000
_cell.angle_alpha   90.00
_cell.angle_beta   90.00
_cell.angle_gamma   90.00
#
_symmetry.space_group_name_H-M   'P 1'
#
loop_
_entity.id
_entity.type
_entity.pdbx_description
1 polymer ?
#
loop_
_entity_poly.entity_id
_entity_poly.type
_entity_poly.pdbx_seq_one_letter_code
_entity_poly.pdbx_strand_id
1 'polypeptide(L)'
;SETVIVHMYSKWVQSWRDLPILINQWCNVMRWEKRPRLFLRTSEFLWQEGHTAHATKEEAVEETLRMLEVYRQVMTDYLALPVLEGEKTEGERFPGADNTYTCETMMSDKKALQAGTSHFLGQNFAKAFDIQFQNKAGEMEFAYTTSWGVSTRLIGAIIMTHSDNDGLVLPPRIAPVKAVIVPISTSDEKIDTELMPKAAELKAELNKALGGRFVNIDTQFHIRPGDRFFSHLQKGVPLRLELGEREYAAEKLRVVRRDTGEKLDISWAEAPTAIPALLDDIQQNLYNRALEFRKANTHQASNLEEFKKLLDTEGGFIEVFFDGTKEDEKAIKEATGATP
;
A
#
# COMPACT_ATOMS: atom_id res chain seq x y z
N SER A 1 -12.68 18.15 -0.02
CA SER A 1 -12.20 18.42 1.36
C SER A 1 -11.45 19.75 1.43
N GLU A 2 -10.57 20.06 0.49
CA GLU A 2 -9.71 21.25 0.50
C GLU A 2 -10.50 22.52 0.74
N THR A 3 -11.56 22.77 -0.01
CA THR A 3 -12.35 24.00 0.08
C THR A 3 -13.03 24.19 1.43
N VAL A 4 -13.49 23.12 2.07
CA VAL A 4 -14.14 23.17 3.39
C VAL A 4 -13.10 23.47 4.48
N ILE A 5 -11.97 22.75 4.43
CA ILE A 5 -10.93 22.86 5.45
C ILE A 5 -10.22 24.20 5.37
N VAL A 6 -9.86 24.66 4.17
CA VAL A 6 -9.19 25.97 4.01
C VAL A 6 -10.14 27.13 4.35
N HIS A 7 -11.46 26.97 4.15
CA HIS A 7 -12.42 27.95 4.66
C HIS A 7 -12.41 28.04 6.19
N MET A 8 -12.19 26.94 6.89
CA MET A 8 -12.01 26.98 8.35
C MET A 8 -10.69 27.62 8.75
N TYR A 9 -9.63 27.39 7.97
CA TYR A 9 -8.33 28.05 8.21
C TYR A 9 -8.42 29.56 8.15
N SER A 10 -9.22 30.16 7.25
CA SER A 10 -9.41 31.61 7.21
C SER A 10 -10.00 32.18 8.53
N LYS A 11 -10.61 31.34 9.35
CA LYS A 11 -11.14 31.71 10.67
C LYS A 11 -10.18 31.45 11.82
N TRP A 12 -9.32 30.44 11.67
CA TRP A 12 -8.43 30.00 12.73
C TRP A 12 -7.07 30.69 12.68
N VAL A 13 -6.58 31.01 11.48
CA VAL A 13 -5.27 31.63 11.27
C VAL A 13 -5.42 33.15 11.37
N GLN A 14 -4.81 33.75 12.37
CA GLN A 14 -4.78 35.21 12.60
C GLN A 14 -3.37 35.75 12.77
N SER A 15 -2.48 34.94 13.31
CA SER A 15 -1.12 35.30 13.69
C SER A 15 -0.12 34.21 13.29
N TRP A 16 1.13 34.59 13.09
CA TRP A 16 2.23 33.63 12.89
C TRP A 16 2.33 32.57 14.00
N ARG A 17 1.77 32.84 15.20
CA ARG A 17 1.73 31.89 16.33
C ARG A 17 0.74 30.76 16.12
N ASP A 18 -0.21 30.92 15.22
CA ASP A 18 -1.21 29.90 14.88
C ASP A 18 -0.65 28.90 13.86
N LEU A 19 0.53 29.17 13.28
CA LEU A 19 1.17 28.35 12.28
C LEU A 19 2.40 27.61 12.83
N PRO A 20 2.72 26.39 12.35
CA PRO A 20 1.94 25.66 11.35
C PRO A 20 0.67 25.01 11.92
N ILE A 21 -0.38 24.91 11.11
CA ILE A 21 -1.52 24.01 11.39
C ILE A 21 -1.25 22.70 10.67
N LEU A 22 -1.23 21.60 11.43
CA LEU A 22 -0.98 20.25 10.93
C LEU A 22 -2.16 19.37 11.36
N ILE A 23 -3.08 19.09 10.45
CA ILE A 23 -4.21 18.20 10.72
C ILE A 23 -4.36 17.14 9.67
N ASN A 24 -4.83 15.98 10.08
CA ASN A 24 -5.27 14.92 9.19
C ASN A 24 -6.56 14.29 9.73
N GLN A 25 -7.25 13.58 8.86
CA GLN A 25 -8.45 12.83 9.21
C GLN A 25 -8.47 11.46 8.55
N TRP A 26 -9.07 10.50 9.25
CA TRP A 26 -9.53 9.23 8.71
C TRP A 26 -11.02 9.35 8.48
N CYS A 27 -11.44 9.33 7.25
CA CYS A 27 -12.84 9.61 6.93
C CYS A 27 -13.33 8.85 5.70
N ASN A 28 -14.62 8.92 5.49
CA ASN A 28 -15.30 8.42 4.31
C ASN A 28 -15.55 9.56 3.33
N VAL A 29 -15.37 9.31 2.05
CA VAL A 29 -15.62 10.26 0.97
C VAL A 29 -16.50 9.63 -0.09
N MET A 30 -17.46 10.40 -0.57
CA MET A 30 -18.30 10.05 -1.71
C MET A 30 -17.94 10.94 -2.91
N ARG A 31 -17.73 10.29 -4.05
CA ARG A 31 -17.51 10.97 -5.35
C ARG A 31 -18.36 10.28 -6.40
N TRP A 32 -18.94 11.04 -7.30
CA TRP A 32 -19.61 10.44 -8.44
C TRP A 32 -18.59 9.74 -9.35
N GLU A 33 -18.82 8.45 -9.60
CA GLU A 33 -17.92 7.64 -10.42
C GLU A 33 -18.73 6.93 -11.53
N LYS A 34 -18.37 7.20 -12.77
CA LYS A 34 -19.08 6.66 -13.94
C LYS A 34 -18.72 5.18 -14.23
N ARG A 35 -17.49 4.78 -13.92
CA ARG A 35 -16.96 3.44 -14.22
C ARG A 35 -16.25 2.86 -13.00
N PRO A 36 -17.01 2.38 -12.01
CA PRO A 36 -16.40 1.84 -10.79
C PRO A 36 -15.59 0.57 -11.08
N ARG A 37 -14.48 0.41 -10.35
CA ARG A 37 -13.66 -0.79 -10.29
C ARG A 37 -13.41 -1.13 -8.83
N LEU A 38 -13.62 -2.39 -8.46
CA LEU A 38 -13.47 -2.85 -7.08
C LEU A 38 -12.12 -2.39 -6.49
N PHE A 39 -12.16 -1.76 -5.33
CA PHE A 39 -11.07 -1.11 -4.59
C PHE A 39 -10.31 -0.01 -5.34
N LEU A 40 -10.14 -0.09 -6.65
CA LEU A 40 -9.32 0.85 -7.40
C LEU A 40 -10.04 2.18 -7.68
N ARG A 41 -11.34 2.12 -7.93
CA ARG A 41 -12.16 3.28 -8.28
C ARG A 41 -13.60 3.04 -7.85
N THR A 42 -13.97 3.55 -6.69
CA THR A 42 -15.29 3.39 -6.07
C THR A 42 -15.96 4.74 -5.84
N SER A 43 -17.27 4.76 -5.83
CA SER A 43 -18.04 5.99 -5.56
C SER A 43 -17.96 6.42 -4.10
N GLU A 44 -17.73 5.47 -3.21
CA GLU A 44 -17.54 5.68 -1.78
C GLU A 44 -16.29 4.94 -1.34
N PHE A 45 -15.44 5.58 -0.56
CA PHE A 45 -14.19 4.99 -0.09
C PHE A 45 -13.72 5.61 1.23
N LEU A 46 -13.03 4.80 2.01
CA LEU A 46 -12.31 5.25 3.18
C LEU A 46 -10.91 5.74 2.75
N TRP A 47 -10.46 6.80 3.38
CA TRP A 47 -9.11 7.30 3.15
C TRP A 47 -8.55 8.02 4.38
N GLN A 48 -7.28 8.29 4.32
CA GLN A 48 -6.58 9.26 5.15
C GLN A 48 -6.26 10.46 4.27
N GLU A 49 -6.59 11.65 4.73
CA GLU A 49 -6.16 12.89 4.11
C GLU A 49 -5.62 13.86 5.16
N GLY A 50 -4.63 14.63 4.78
CA GLY A 50 -4.10 15.69 5.62
C GLY A 50 -4.14 17.02 4.90
N HIS A 51 -4.25 18.07 5.70
CA HIS A 51 -4.27 19.44 5.24
C HIS A 51 -3.46 20.28 6.21
N THR A 52 -2.56 21.11 5.68
CA THR A 52 -1.67 21.91 6.51
C THR A 52 -1.61 23.35 6.04
N ALA A 53 -1.26 24.24 6.96
CA ALA A 53 -0.99 25.65 6.66
C ALA A 53 0.31 26.08 7.34
N HIS A 54 1.14 26.82 6.64
CA HIS A 54 2.49 27.21 7.03
C HIS A 54 2.74 28.69 6.80
N ALA A 55 3.68 29.26 7.58
CA ALA A 55 4.08 30.64 7.42
C ALA A 55 4.99 30.86 6.19
N THR A 56 5.80 29.86 5.84
CA THR A 56 6.78 29.97 4.76
C THR A 56 6.57 28.91 3.68
N LYS A 57 7.07 29.21 2.49
CA LYS A 57 7.07 28.27 1.36
C LYS A 57 7.91 27.03 1.68
N GLU A 58 9.07 27.25 2.29
CA GLU A 58 10.04 26.21 2.61
C GLU A 58 9.43 25.18 3.56
N GLU A 59 8.75 25.62 4.62
CA GLU A 59 8.06 24.72 5.56
C GLU A 59 6.97 23.89 4.86
N ALA A 60 6.18 24.51 3.99
CA ALA A 60 5.11 23.82 3.27
C ALA A 60 5.66 22.80 2.25
N VAL A 61 6.74 23.14 1.54
CA VAL A 61 7.40 22.19 0.62
C VAL A 61 8.02 21.02 1.39
N GLU A 62 8.69 21.29 2.51
CA GLU A 62 9.25 20.24 3.38
C GLU A 62 8.16 19.29 3.85
N GLU A 63 7.01 19.79 4.31
CA GLU A 63 5.89 18.97 4.75
C GLU A 63 5.31 18.14 3.59
N THR A 64 5.16 18.73 2.41
CA THR A 64 4.71 18.03 1.21
C THR A 64 5.59 16.81 0.88
N LEU A 65 6.90 17.00 0.88
CA LEU A 65 7.87 15.93 0.59
C LEU A 65 7.98 14.93 1.73
N ARG A 66 7.90 15.36 2.98
CA ARG A 66 7.87 14.48 4.16
C ARG A 66 6.69 13.50 4.08
N MET A 67 5.51 13.97 3.72
CA MET A 67 4.34 13.11 3.62
C MET A 67 4.38 12.17 2.41
N LEU A 68 4.99 12.60 1.29
CA LEU A 68 5.27 11.69 0.18
C LEU A 68 6.18 10.54 0.63
N GLU A 69 7.26 10.85 1.36
CA GLU A 69 8.19 9.84 1.91
C GLU A 69 7.50 8.87 2.89
N VAL A 70 6.60 9.38 3.76
CA VAL A 70 5.80 8.51 4.64
C VAL A 70 4.96 7.53 3.82
N TYR A 71 4.33 7.99 2.74
CA TYR A 71 3.55 7.13 1.86
C TYR A 71 4.43 6.11 1.15
N ARG A 72 5.59 6.53 0.65
CA ARG A 72 6.57 5.61 0.06
C ARG A 72 6.97 4.51 1.05
N GLN A 73 7.30 4.87 2.29
CA GLN A 73 7.67 3.89 3.32
C GLN A 73 6.54 2.91 3.62
N VAL A 74 5.30 3.38 3.76
CA VAL A 74 4.15 2.48 3.94
C VAL A 74 4.03 1.51 2.77
N MET A 75 4.13 1.99 1.54
CA MET A 75 3.99 1.17 0.35
C MET A 75 5.15 0.17 0.21
N THR A 76 6.39 0.59 0.41
CA THR A 76 7.55 -0.29 0.24
C THR A 76 7.71 -1.26 1.41
N ASP A 77 7.67 -0.75 2.64
CA ASP A 77 8.05 -1.53 3.80
C ASP A 77 6.93 -2.44 4.30
N TYR A 78 5.68 -1.96 4.24
CA TYR A 78 4.54 -2.71 4.75
C TYR A 78 3.77 -3.44 3.65
N LEU A 79 3.52 -2.79 2.51
CA LEU A 79 2.73 -3.36 1.43
C LEU A 79 3.58 -4.13 0.41
N ALA A 80 4.91 -4.11 0.53
CA ALA A 80 5.86 -4.71 -0.41
C ALA A 80 5.66 -4.22 -1.87
N LEU A 81 5.23 -2.96 -2.04
CA LEU A 81 5.00 -2.35 -3.34
C LEU A 81 6.20 -1.47 -3.72
N PRO A 82 6.98 -1.82 -4.75
CA PRO A 82 8.00 -0.93 -5.28
C PRO A 82 7.32 0.21 -6.03
N VAL A 83 7.38 1.42 -5.48
CA VAL A 83 6.80 2.61 -6.09
C VAL A 83 7.85 3.45 -6.82
N LEU A 84 7.41 4.21 -7.82
CA LEU A 84 8.12 5.34 -8.40
C LEU A 84 7.56 6.61 -7.78
N GLU A 85 8.46 7.48 -7.35
CA GLU A 85 8.12 8.83 -6.92
C GLU A 85 8.40 9.80 -8.06
N GLY A 86 7.52 10.76 -8.23
CA GLY A 86 7.68 11.77 -9.26
C GLY A 86 6.81 12.99 -9.04
N GLU A 87 7.15 14.06 -9.72
CA GLU A 87 6.30 15.24 -9.83
C GLU A 87 5.41 15.10 -11.06
N LYS A 88 4.13 15.37 -10.91
CA LYS A 88 3.17 15.38 -12.01
C LYS A 88 3.41 16.58 -12.93
N THR A 89 3.27 16.34 -14.22
CA THR A 89 3.26 17.41 -15.22
C THR A 89 2.14 18.41 -14.95
N GLU A 90 2.23 19.58 -15.55
CA GLU A 90 1.22 20.64 -15.37
C GLU A 90 -0.19 20.16 -15.76
N GLY A 91 -0.31 19.29 -16.79
CA GLY A 91 -1.57 18.74 -17.26
C GLY A 91 -2.25 17.79 -16.27
N GLU A 92 -1.47 17.11 -15.44
CA GLU A 92 -1.92 16.10 -14.50
C GLU A 92 -1.88 16.55 -13.02
N ARG A 93 -1.49 17.79 -12.74
CA ARG A 93 -1.47 18.36 -11.39
C ARG A 93 -2.87 18.43 -10.79
N PHE A 94 -2.93 18.35 -9.48
CA PHE A 94 -4.15 18.65 -8.74
C PHE A 94 -4.58 20.11 -9.01
N PRO A 95 -5.84 20.37 -9.35
CA PRO A 95 -6.33 21.73 -9.64
C PRO A 95 -6.10 22.66 -8.46
N GLY A 96 -5.32 23.72 -8.70
CA GLY A 96 -4.94 24.70 -7.69
C GLY A 96 -3.64 24.40 -6.94
N ALA A 97 -2.93 23.32 -7.27
CA ALA A 97 -1.59 23.06 -6.75
C ALA A 97 -0.50 23.68 -7.63
N ASP A 98 0.55 24.20 -7.00
CA ASP A 98 1.78 24.59 -7.69
C ASP A 98 2.60 23.35 -8.08
N ASN A 99 2.67 22.34 -7.18
CA ASN A 99 3.31 21.06 -7.44
C ASN A 99 2.42 19.90 -6.92
N THR A 100 2.40 18.82 -7.64
CA THR A 100 1.76 17.56 -7.22
C THR A 100 2.78 16.44 -7.33
N TYR A 101 3.06 15.80 -6.21
CA TYR A 101 3.93 14.62 -6.14
C TYR A 101 3.09 13.36 -6.00
N THR A 102 3.58 12.26 -6.54
CA THR A 102 2.86 10.98 -6.57
C THR A 102 3.78 9.81 -6.26
N CYS A 103 3.21 8.77 -5.65
CA CYS A 103 3.77 7.43 -5.62
C CYS A 103 2.96 6.56 -6.56
N GLU A 104 3.60 5.95 -7.55
CA GLU A 104 2.95 5.08 -8.52
C GLU A 104 3.58 3.68 -8.52
N THR A 105 2.74 2.65 -8.61
CA THR A 105 3.17 1.26 -8.69
C THR A 105 2.66 0.61 -9.97
N MET A 106 3.33 -0.45 -10.42
CA MET A 106 2.89 -1.26 -11.56
C MET A 106 2.05 -2.43 -11.06
N MET A 107 0.87 -2.61 -11.62
CA MET A 107 0.00 -3.76 -11.39
C MET A 107 0.41 -4.93 -12.31
N SER A 108 -0.08 -6.14 -12.00
CA SER A 108 0.21 -7.36 -12.78
C SER A 108 -0.26 -7.30 -14.24
N ASP A 109 -1.22 -6.41 -14.56
CA ASP A 109 -1.65 -6.12 -15.94
C ASP A 109 -0.77 -5.07 -16.64
N LYS A 110 0.40 -4.75 -16.07
CA LYS A 110 1.39 -3.77 -16.53
C LYS A 110 0.92 -2.30 -16.48
N LYS A 111 -0.26 -2.02 -15.93
CA LYS A 111 -0.77 -0.66 -15.82
C LYS A 111 -0.25 0.04 -14.58
N ALA A 112 -0.07 1.35 -14.72
CA ALA A 112 0.24 2.24 -13.61
C ALA A 112 -0.96 2.36 -12.66
N LEU A 113 -0.68 2.41 -11.37
CA LEU A 113 -1.63 2.76 -10.33
C LEU A 113 -1.06 3.88 -9.46
N GLN A 114 -1.72 5.03 -9.48
CA GLN A 114 -1.45 6.10 -8.54
C GLN A 114 -1.87 5.65 -7.13
N ALA A 115 -0.90 5.43 -6.27
CA ALA A 115 -1.09 4.83 -4.95
C ALA A 115 -1.25 5.89 -3.85
N GLY A 116 -0.59 7.04 -3.97
CA GLY A 116 -0.71 8.15 -3.03
C GLY A 116 -0.23 9.45 -3.65
N THR A 117 -0.71 10.59 -3.15
CA THR A 117 -0.32 11.92 -3.64
C THR A 117 -0.08 12.89 -2.51
N SER A 118 0.81 13.85 -2.77
CA SER A 118 1.09 14.97 -1.89
C SER A 118 1.19 16.26 -2.72
N HIS A 119 0.47 17.30 -2.30
CA HIS A 119 0.29 18.52 -3.06
C HIS A 119 0.84 19.71 -2.29
N PHE A 120 1.74 20.46 -2.91
CA PHE A 120 2.06 21.81 -2.52
C PHE A 120 1.08 22.75 -3.21
N LEU A 121 0.18 23.36 -2.45
CA LEU A 121 -0.89 24.22 -2.97
C LEU A 121 -0.44 25.68 -3.11
N GLY A 122 0.81 25.98 -2.72
CA GLY A 122 1.31 27.35 -2.72
C GLY A 122 0.41 28.27 -1.88
N GLN A 123 0.11 29.45 -2.41
CA GLN A 123 -0.82 30.40 -1.83
C GLN A 123 -2.18 30.45 -2.57
N ASN A 124 -2.43 29.56 -3.52
CA ASN A 124 -3.59 29.67 -4.40
C ASN A 124 -4.90 29.56 -3.61
N PHE A 125 -5.00 28.56 -2.74
CA PHE A 125 -6.17 28.42 -1.86
C PHE A 125 -6.20 29.51 -0.79
N ALA A 126 -5.04 29.90 -0.25
CA ALA A 126 -4.98 30.96 0.76
C ALA A 126 -5.49 32.28 0.22
N LYS A 127 -5.13 32.65 -1.01
CA LYS A 127 -5.64 33.87 -1.68
C LYS A 127 -7.13 33.76 -2.01
N ALA A 128 -7.60 32.59 -2.44
CA ALA A 128 -8.99 32.38 -2.80
C ALA A 128 -9.94 32.39 -1.59
N PHE A 129 -9.47 31.98 -0.41
CA PHE A 129 -10.24 31.88 0.83
C PHE A 129 -9.83 32.88 1.92
N ASP A 130 -8.93 33.80 1.58
CA ASP A 130 -8.44 34.86 2.48
C ASP A 130 -7.80 34.33 3.77
N ILE A 131 -6.86 33.37 3.64
CA ILE A 131 -6.13 32.84 4.77
C ILE A 131 -4.89 33.69 5.00
N GLN A 132 -5.01 34.73 5.79
CA GLN A 132 -3.95 35.66 6.13
C GLN A 132 -3.57 35.57 7.60
N PHE A 133 -2.31 35.86 7.89
CA PHE A 133 -1.80 35.97 9.25
C PHE A 133 -0.92 37.21 9.40
N GLN A 134 -0.89 37.76 10.59
CA GLN A 134 0.05 38.81 10.92
C GLN A 134 1.42 38.20 11.23
N ASN A 135 2.43 38.57 10.48
CA ASN A 135 3.81 38.15 10.68
C ASN A 135 4.46 38.80 11.91
N LYS A 136 5.72 38.46 12.19
CA LYS A 136 6.45 39.00 13.35
C LYS A 136 6.73 40.51 13.24
N ALA A 137 6.71 41.06 12.02
CA ALA A 137 6.89 42.50 11.77
C ALA A 137 5.57 43.29 11.87
N GLY A 138 4.43 42.60 12.03
CA GLY A 138 3.12 43.21 12.09
C GLY A 138 2.42 43.36 10.73
N GLU A 139 2.98 42.79 9.66
CA GLU A 139 2.45 42.82 8.30
C GLU A 139 1.54 41.63 8.04
N MET A 140 0.56 41.80 7.16
CA MET A 140 -0.34 40.72 6.75
C MET A 140 0.24 39.92 5.57
N GLU A 141 0.30 38.61 5.71
CA GLU A 141 0.80 37.70 4.69
C GLU A 141 -0.19 36.54 4.46
N PHE A 142 -0.23 35.99 3.23
CA PHE A 142 -0.98 34.78 2.94
C PHE A 142 -0.19 33.54 3.36
N ALA A 143 -0.88 32.59 3.98
CA ALA A 143 -0.29 31.30 4.34
C ALA A 143 0.00 30.43 3.10
N TYR A 144 0.95 29.50 3.24
CA TYR A 144 1.19 28.43 2.30
C TYR A 144 0.47 27.17 2.77
N THR A 145 -0.19 26.47 1.85
CA THR A 145 -1.00 25.29 2.21
C THR A 145 -0.55 24.03 1.49
N THR A 146 -0.79 22.89 2.12
CA THR A 146 -0.57 21.55 1.52
C THR A 146 -1.79 20.67 1.71
N SER A 147 -1.91 19.67 0.84
CA SER A 147 -2.83 18.54 1.06
C SER A 147 -2.20 17.23 0.58
N TRP A 148 -2.53 16.14 1.24
CA TRP A 148 -1.97 14.83 0.91
C TRP A 148 -2.95 13.73 1.33
N GLY A 149 -2.90 12.57 0.62
CA GLY A 149 -3.86 11.51 0.89
C GLY A 149 -3.52 10.16 0.29
N VAL A 150 -4.01 9.11 0.99
CA VAL A 150 -4.06 7.71 0.54
C VAL A 150 -5.40 7.10 0.89
N SER A 151 -5.87 6.17 0.07
CA SER A 151 -7.19 5.57 0.23
C SER A 151 -7.12 4.04 0.27
N THR A 152 -8.27 3.41 0.48
CA THR A 152 -8.47 1.95 0.35
C THR A 152 -8.16 1.41 -1.04
N ARG A 153 -7.80 2.26 -2.03
CA ARG A 153 -7.18 1.85 -3.29
C ARG A 153 -5.93 1.00 -3.06
N LEU A 154 -5.19 1.20 -1.97
CA LEU A 154 -4.03 0.39 -1.62
C LEU A 154 -4.36 -1.10 -1.42
N ILE A 155 -5.59 -1.44 -1.02
CA ILE A 155 -6.06 -2.84 -0.98
C ILE A 155 -6.07 -3.42 -2.41
N GLY A 156 -6.61 -2.66 -3.37
CA GLY A 156 -6.56 -3.02 -4.79
C GLY A 156 -5.12 -3.14 -5.31
N ALA A 157 -4.22 -2.24 -4.90
CA ALA A 157 -2.81 -2.31 -5.26
C ALA A 157 -2.16 -3.63 -4.81
N ILE A 158 -2.37 -4.05 -3.55
CA ILE A 158 -1.85 -5.30 -3.01
C ILE A 158 -2.39 -6.50 -3.80
N ILE A 159 -3.70 -6.53 -4.05
CA ILE A 159 -4.35 -7.62 -4.79
C ILE A 159 -3.77 -7.70 -6.21
N MET A 160 -3.74 -6.59 -6.91
CA MET A 160 -3.28 -6.53 -8.32
C MET A 160 -1.78 -6.76 -8.49
N THR A 161 -0.97 -6.56 -7.45
CA THR A 161 0.49 -6.76 -7.53
C THR A 161 0.92 -8.15 -7.06
N HIS A 162 0.32 -8.67 -5.99
CA HIS A 162 0.84 -9.87 -5.32
C HIS A 162 -0.01 -11.12 -5.50
N SER A 163 -1.33 -10.97 -5.62
CA SER A 163 -2.27 -12.10 -5.63
C SER A 163 -2.20 -12.89 -6.94
N ASP A 164 -2.67 -14.12 -6.88
CA ASP A 164 -2.70 -15.06 -8.00
C ASP A 164 -4.11 -15.63 -8.22
N ASN A 165 -4.24 -16.62 -9.11
CA ASN A 165 -5.53 -17.24 -9.42
C ASN A 165 -6.12 -18.09 -8.27
N ASP A 166 -5.28 -18.47 -7.29
CA ASP A 166 -5.69 -19.28 -6.14
C ASP A 166 -6.22 -18.40 -4.99
N GLY A 167 -5.96 -17.09 -5.02
CA GLY A 167 -6.47 -16.17 -4.02
C GLY A 167 -5.47 -15.06 -3.63
N LEU A 168 -5.67 -14.51 -2.43
CA LEU A 168 -4.80 -13.45 -1.90
C LEU A 168 -3.39 -13.96 -1.61
N VAL A 169 -2.41 -13.09 -1.82
CA VAL A 169 -1.04 -13.22 -1.32
C VAL A 169 -0.73 -11.95 -0.54
N LEU A 170 -0.73 -12.06 0.78
CA LEU A 170 -0.60 -10.89 1.64
C LEU A 170 0.84 -10.72 2.13
N PRO A 171 1.40 -9.52 2.03
CA PRO A 171 2.65 -9.19 2.71
C PRO A 171 2.53 -9.45 4.22
N PRO A 172 3.45 -10.19 4.83
CA PRO A 172 3.36 -10.56 6.25
C PRO A 172 3.24 -9.38 7.22
N ARG A 173 3.79 -8.20 6.87
CA ARG A 173 3.73 -7.02 7.75
C ARG A 173 2.32 -6.47 7.93
N ILE A 174 1.42 -6.73 6.97
CA ILE A 174 0.02 -6.29 7.02
C ILE A 174 -0.97 -7.45 7.22
N ALA A 175 -0.54 -8.69 7.10
CA ALA A 175 -1.41 -9.83 7.25
C ALA A 175 -1.96 -9.91 8.70
N PRO A 176 -3.29 -9.90 8.89
CA PRO A 176 -3.89 -10.00 10.23
C PRO A 176 -3.65 -11.37 10.87
N VAL A 177 -3.55 -12.42 10.05
CA VAL A 177 -3.11 -13.76 10.42
C VAL A 177 -1.86 -14.08 9.63
N LYS A 178 -0.71 -14.12 10.30
CA LYS A 178 0.59 -14.38 9.66
C LYS A 178 0.87 -15.87 9.50
N ALA A 179 0.36 -16.66 10.43
CA ALA A 179 0.48 -18.09 10.37
C ALA A 179 -0.78 -18.78 10.92
N VAL A 180 -1.14 -19.93 10.35
CA VAL A 180 -2.23 -20.78 10.85
C VAL A 180 -1.71 -22.19 11.11
N ILE A 181 -1.90 -22.66 12.34
CA ILE A 181 -1.62 -24.07 12.70
C ILE A 181 -2.85 -24.88 12.32
N VAL A 182 -2.64 -25.94 11.56
CA VAL A 182 -3.71 -26.85 11.10
C VAL A 182 -3.46 -28.25 11.67
N PRO A 183 -4.10 -28.61 12.79
CA PRO A 183 -4.03 -29.97 13.33
C PRO A 183 -4.75 -30.95 12.40
N ILE A 184 -4.15 -32.13 12.18
CA ILE A 184 -4.65 -33.15 11.24
C ILE A 184 -4.56 -34.54 11.86
N SER A 185 -5.69 -35.15 12.15
CA SER A 185 -5.80 -36.55 12.52
C SER A 185 -7.18 -37.11 12.12
N THR A 186 -7.27 -38.40 11.97
CA THR A 186 -8.54 -39.10 11.82
C THR A 186 -9.11 -39.56 13.18
N SER A 187 -8.35 -39.39 14.27
CA SER A 187 -8.74 -39.71 15.64
C SER A 187 -9.07 -38.46 16.42
N ASP A 188 -10.33 -38.30 16.83
CA ASP A 188 -10.76 -37.18 17.67
C ASP A 188 -10.02 -37.19 19.03
N GLU A 189 -9.75 -38.37 19.60
CA GLU A 189 -8.98 -38.52 20.83
C GLU A 189 -7.57 -37.91 20.71
N LYS A 190 -6.85 -38.21 19.62
CA LYS A 190 -5.51 -37.62 19.39
C LYS A 190 -5.56 -36.13 19.12
N ILE A 191 -6.61 -35.66 18.46
CA ILE A 191 -6.82 -34.22 18.30
C ILE A 191 -6.89 -33.55 19.67
N ASP A 192 -7.73 -34.05 20.54
CA ASP A 192 -8.01 -33.44 21.85
C ASP A 192 -6.86 -33.61 22.85
N THR A 193 -6.19 -34.77 22.86
CA THR A 193 -5.18 -35.09 23.88
C THR A 193 -3.75 -34.73 23.49
N GLU A 194 -3.44 -34.71 22.20
CA GLU A 194 -2.07 -34.48 21.71
C GLU A 194 -1.95 -33.21 20.86
N LEU A 195 -2.69 -33.11 19.75
CA LEU A 195 -2.46 -32.09 18.74
C LEU A 195 -2.94 -30.72 19.18
N MET A 196 -4.11 -30.58 19.78
CA MET A 196 -4.65 -29.29 20.21
C MET A 196 -3.87 -28.68 21.39
N PRO A 197 -3.47 -29.44 22.44
CA PRO A 197 -2.60 -28.91 23.48
C PRO A 197 -1.28 -28.40 22.91
N LYS A 198 -0.64 -29.17 22.01
CA LYS A 198 0.62 -28.74 21.37
C LYS A 198 0.44 -27.54 20.42
N ALA A 199 -0.64 -27.51 19.65
CA ALA A 199 -0.97 -26.35 18.82
C ALA A 199 -1.18 -25.08 19.66
N ALA A 200 -1.80 -25.21 20.84
CA ALA A 200 -2.00 -24.08 21.76
C ALA A 200 -0.67 -23.56 22.34
N GLU A 201 0.23 -24.48 22.73
CA GLU A 201 1.59 -24.15 23.19
C GLU A 201 2.38 -23.40 22.08
N LEU A 202 2.48 -24.00 20.89
CA LEU A 202 3.17 -23.41 19.73
C LEU A 202 2.58 -22.04 19.35
N LYS A 203 1.26 -21.90 19.36
CA LYS A 203 0.60 -20.62 19.13
C LYS A 203 1.04 -19.57 20.14
N ALA A 204 1.12 -19.92 21.41
CA ALA A 204 1.54 -18.98 22.46
C ALA A 204 3.00 -18.54 22.27
N GLU A 205 3.90 -19.49 21.99
CA GLU A 205 5.31 -19.22 21.74
C GLU A 205 5.52 -18.35 20.48
N LEU A 206 4.87 -18.70 19.38
CA LEU A 206 4.98 -17.95 18.14
C LEU A 206 4.36 -16.56 18.24
N ASN A 207 3.25 -16.38 18.93
CA ASN A 207 2.67 -15.07 19.19
C ASN A 207 3.60 -14.21 20.06
N LYS A 208 4.30 -14.81 21.04
CA LYS A 208 5.33 -14.12 21.81
C LYS A 208 6.51 -13.69 20.93
N ALA A 209 7.01 -14.59 20.09
CA ALA A 209 8.11 -14.31 19.17
C ALA A 209 7.75 -13.21 18.15
N LEU A 210 6.51 -13.17 17.67
CA LEU A 210 6.01 -12.18 16.71
C LEU A 210 5.55 -10.86 17.37
N GLY A 211 5.52 -10.76 18.69
CA GLY A 211 5.10 -9.57 19.42
C GLY A 211 3.61 -9.23 19.28
N GLY A 212 2.73 -10.22 19.00
CA GLY A 212 1.30 -9.98 18.84
C GLY A 212 0.48 -11.25 18.65
N ARG A 213 -0.82 -11.08 18.37
CA ARG A 213 -1.77 -12.19 18.18
C ARG A 213 -1.94 -12.51 16.68
N PHE A 214 -0.86 -12.94 16.03
CA PHE A 214 -0.79 -13.17 14.59
C PHE A 214 -0.92 -14.64 14.17
N VAL A 215 -0.96 -15.58 15.13
CA VAL A 215 -1.05 -17.02 14.88
C VAL A 215 -2.41 -17.51 15.30
N ASN A 216 -3.10 -18.21 14.40
CA ASN A 216 -4.38 -18.87 14.68
C ASN A 216 -4.25 -20.38 14.61
N ILE A 217 -5.19 -21.10 15.23
CA ILE A 217 -5.38 -22.54 15.08
C ILE A 217 -6.68 -22.75 14.30
N ASP A 218 -6.62 -23.60 13.28
CA ASP A 218 -7.81 -24.04 12.57
C ASP A 218 -8.49 -25.16 13.34
N THR A 219 -9.71 -24.94 13.75
CA THR A 219 -10.54 -25.88 14.53
C THR A 219 -11.72 -26.46 13.74
N GLN A 220 -11.70 -26.31 12.41
CA GLN A 220 -12.80 -26.77 11.54
C GLN A 220 -12.67 -28.28 11.20
N PHE A 221 -12.61 -29.13 12.20
CA PHE A 221 -12.35 -30.56 12.03
C PHE A 221 -13.41 -31.32 11.21
N HIS A 222 -14.62 -30.78 11.09
CA HIS A 222 -15.68 -31.30 10.21
C HIS A 222 -15.40 -31.06 8.72
N ILE A 223 -14.42 -30.23 8.36
CA ILE A 223 -14.00 -29.96 6.99
C ILE A 223 -12.75 -30.78 6.68
N ARG A 224 -12.69 -31.33 5.46
CA ARG A 224 -11.53 -32.10 5.00
C ARG A 224 -10.26 -31.27 5.03
N PRO A 225 -9.09 -31.83 5.37
CA PRO A 225 -7.84 -31.10 5.45
C PRO A 225 -7.50 -30.29 4.19
N GLY A 226 -7.71 -30.84 2.99
CA GLY A 226 -7.47 -30.17 1.72
C GLY A 226 -8.30 -28.90 1.54
N ASP A 227 -9.57 -28.94 1.91
CA ASP A 227 -10.48 -27.79 1.81
C ASP A 227 -10.11 -26.71 2.84
N ARG A 228 -9.67 -27.10 4.04
CA ARG A 228 -9.10 -26.19 5.05
C ARG A 228 -7.84 -25.50 4.54
N PHE A 229 -6.93 -26.25 3.91
CA PHE A 229 -5.72 -25.73 3.31
C PHE A 229 -6.02 -24.70 2.22
N PHE A 230 -6.97 -25.04 1.34
CA PHE A 230 -7.39 -24.15 0.27
C PHE A 230 -8.06 -22.87 0.81
N SER A 231 -8.89 -22.98 1.84
CA SER A 231 -9.49 -21.82 2.51
C SER A 231 -8.45 -20.83 3.04
N HIS A 232 -7.37 -21.31 3.67
CA HIS A 232 -6.29 -20.46 4.16
C HIS A 232 -5.43 -19.88 3.03
N LEU A 233 -5.23 -20.65 1.96
CA LEU A 233 -4.56 -20.20 0.75
C LEU A 233 -5.32 -19.06 0.08
N GLN A 234 -6.65 -19.20 -0.11
CA GLN A 234 -7.50 -18.14 -0.66
C GLN A 234 -7.48 -16.84 0.17
N LYS A 235 -7.42 -16.97 1.49
CA LYS A 235 -7.33 -15.83 2.43
C LYS A 235 -5.95 -15.19 2.46
N GLY A 236 -4.96 -15.76 1.79
CA GLY A 236 -3.61 -15.21 1.70
C GLY A 236 -2.83 -15.30 3.02
N VAL A 237 -3.10 -16.28 3.88
CA VAL A 237 -2.31 -16.50 5.10
C VAL A 237 -0.87 -16.83 4.69
N PRO A 238 0.13 -16.04 5.12
CA PRO A 238 1.51 -16.20 4.65
C PRO A 238 2.13 -17.57 4.92
N LEU A 239 1.86 -18.14 6.10
CA LEU A 239 2.38 -19.46 6.49
C LEU A 239 1.26 -20.38 6.98
N ARG A 240 1.19 -21.59 6.42
CA ARG A 240 0.40 -22.67 6.94
C ARG A 240 1.32 -23.68 7.65
N LEU A 241 1.02 -23.96 8.92
CA LEU A 241 1.77 -24.84 9.79
C LEU A 241 0.97 -26.13 9.99
N GLU A 242 1.29 -27.17 9.26
CA GLU A 242 0.61 -28.46 9.35
C GLU A 242 1.15 -29.25 10.54
N LEU A 243 0.27 -29.74 11.40
CA LEU A 243 0.56 -30.52 12.60
C LEU A 243 -0.25 -31.80 12.56
N GLY A 244 0.26 -32.82 11.87
CA GLY A 244 -0.30 -34.15 11.82
C GLY A 244 0.35 -35.08 12.86
N GLU A 245 -0.13 -36.34 12.93
CA GLU A 245 0.41 -37.37 13.82
C GLU A 245 1.90 -37.64 13.55
N ARG A 246 2.33 -37.56 12.29
CA ARG A 246 3.74 -37.78 11.90
C ARG A 246 4.63 -36.63 12.34
N GLU A 247 4.14 -35.41 12.15
CA GLU A 247 4.82 -34.18 12.56
C GLU A 247 4.92 -34.13 14.09
N TYR A 248 3.84 -34.53 14.79
CA TYR A 248 3.82 -34.62 16.24
C TYR A 248 4.88 -35.62 16.77
N ALA A 249 4.90 -36.83 16.23
CA ALA A 249 5.86 -37.89 16.62
C ALA A 249 7.32 -37.50 16.31
N ALA A 250 7.54 -36.64 15.30
CA ALA A 250 8.87 -36.13 14.93
C ALA A 250 9.23 -34.80 15.61
N GLU A 251 8.37 -34.26 16.47
CA GLU A 251 8.52 -32.93 17.12
C GLU A 251 8.77 -31.81 16.11
N LYS A 252 8.03 -31.79 15.00
CA LYS A 252 8.18 -30.85 13.88
C LYS A 252 6.85 -30.23 13.49
N LEU A 253 6.94 -29.18 12.69
CA LEU A 253 5.87 -28.60 11.89
C LEU A 253 6.22 -28.74 10.42
N ARG A 254 5.28 -29.10 9.57
CA ARG A 254 5.41 -28.88 8.13
C ARG A 254 4.90 -27.48 7.80
N VAL A 255 5.81 -26.61 7.44
CA VAL A 255 5.54 -25.23 7.09
C VAL A 255 5.37 -25.10 5.58
N VAL A 256 4.28 -24.48 5.14
CA VAL A 256 4.01 -24.23 3.72
C VAL A 256 3.92 -22.72 3.50
N ARG A 257 4.75 -22.20 2.61
CA ARG A 257 4.77 -20.78 2.22
C ARG A 257 3.65 -20.47 1.22
N ARG A 258 2.97 -19.33 1.39
CA ARG A 258 1.94 -18.90 0.45
C ARG A 258 2.50 -18.34 -0.84
N ASP A 259 3.65 -17.66 -0.77
CA ASP A 259 4.24 -16.92 -1.89
C ASP A 259 4.93 -17.81 -2.94
N THR A 260 5.48 -18.96 -2.53
CA THR A 260 6.22 -19.88 -3.41
C THR A 260 5.63 -21.29 -3.45
N GLY A 261 4.79 -21.65 -2.49
CA GLY A 261 4.32 -23.02 -2.30
C GLY A 261 5.36 -23.97 -1.70
N GLU A 262 6.55 -23.47 -1.35
CA GLU A 262 7.62 -24.26 -0.74
C GLU A 262 7.18 -24.89 0.57
N LYS A 263 7.66 -26.13 0.81
CA LYS A 263 7.36 -26.91 2.02
C LYS A 263 8.66 -27.17 2.77
N LEU A 264 8.65 -26.83 4.05
CA LEU A 264 9.80 -26.96 4.96
C LEU A 264 9.36 -27.74 6.21
N ASP A 265 10.26 -28.57 6.75
CA ASP A 265 10.06 -29.19 8.06
C ASP A 265 10.91 -28.42 9.10
N ILE A 266 10.27 -27.86 10.12
CA ILE A 266 10.88 -27.07 11.18
C ILE A 266 10.60 -27.73 12.52
N SER A 267 11.64 -27.96 13.33
CA SER A 267 11.44 -28.49 14.69
C SER A 267 10.69 -27.48 15.59
N TRP A 268 9.99 -27.96 16.59
CA TRP A 268 9.28 -27.11 17.54
C TRP A 268 10.22 -26.14 18.25
N ALA A 269 11.44 -26.60 18.59
CA ALA A 269 12.43 -25.79 19.25
C ALA A 269 12.96 -24.63 18.38
N GLU A 270 13.03 -24.84 17.06
CA GLU A 270 13.49 -23.81 16.09
C GLU A 270 12.35 -22.86 15.69
N ALA A 271 11.09 -23.28 15.78
CA ALA A 271 9.94 -22.55 15.27
C ALA A 271 9.86 -21.09 15.74
N PRO A 272 10.12 -20.75 17.02
CA PRO A 272 10.06 -19.35 17.50
C PRO A 272 11.08 -18.42 16.82
N THR A 273 12.16 -18.96 16.28
CA THR A 273 13.19 -18.18 15.54
C THR A 273 12.96 -18.28 14.02
N ALA A 274 12.66 -19.46 13.52
CA ALA A 274 12.55 -19.71 12.08
C ALA A 274 11.28 -19.10 11.47
N ILE A 275 10.14 -19.11 12.16
CA ILE A 275 8.89 -18.57 11.63
C ILE A 275 8.95 -17.05 11.43
N PRO A 276 9.44 -16.23 12.37
CA PRO A 276 9.66 -14.79 12.10
C PRO A 276 10.60 -14.55 10.91
N ALA A 277 11.71 -15.27 10.82
CA ALA A 277 12.67 -15.13 9.72
C ALA A 277 12.04 -15.47 8.35
N LEU A 278 11.22 -16.52 8.28
CA LEU A 278 10.47 -16.87 7.06
C LEU A 278 9.46 -15.79 6.68
N LEU A 279 8.79 -15.16 7.64
CA LEU A 279 7.87 -14.08 7.35
C LEU A 279 8.59 -12.84 6.80
N ASP A 280 9.78 -12.51 7.32
CA ASP A 280 10.61 -11.43 6.77
C ASP A 280 11.12 -11.78 5.36
N ASP A 281 11.49 -13.03 5.12
CA ASP A 281 11.89 -13.50 3.78
C ASP A 281 10.72 -13.43 2.78
N ILE A 282 9.51 -13.82 3.18
CA ILE A 282 8.30 -13.66 2.35
C ILE A 282 8.05 -12.18 2.02
N GLN A 283 8.17 -11.29 3.01
CA GLN A 283 8.02 -9.85 2.79
C GLN A 283 8.98 -9.34 1.72
N GLN A 284 10.26 -9.71 1.84
CA GLN A 284 11.30 -9.31 0.91
C GLN A 284 11.12 -9.95 -0.48
N ASN A 285 10.73 -11.22 -0.53
CA ASN A 285 10.46 -11.92 -1.78
C ASN A 285 9.33 -11.26 -2.58
N LEU A 286 8.23 -10.89 -1.91
CA LEU A 286 7.11 -10.19 -2.56
C LEU A 286 7.55 -8.85 -3.14
N TYR A 287 8.32 -8.08 -2.39
CA TYR A 287 8.89 -6.82 -2.87
C TYR A 287 9.79 -7.01 -4.08
N ASN A 288 10.75 -7.94 -3.99
CA ASN A 288 11.73 -8.20 -5.05
C ASN A 288 11.02 -8.69 -6.33
N ARG A 289 10.06 -9.61 -6.21
CA ARG A 289 9.27 -10.10 -7.35
C ARG A 289 8.53 -8.97 -8.07
N ALA A 290 7.89 -8.08 -7.32
CA ALA A 290 7.20 -6.93 -7.88
C ALA A 290 8.18 -5.92 -8.51
N LEU A 291 9.35 -5.71 -7.90
CA LEU A 291 10.41 -4.84 -8.44
C LEU A 291 10.99 -5.38 -9.75
N GLU A 292 11.28 -6.67 -9.80
CA GLU A 292 11.77 -7.32 -11.01
C GLU A 292 10.74 -7.28 -12.14
N PHE A 293 9.46 -7.53 -11.82
CA PHE A 293 8.37 -7.39 -12.77
C PHE A 293 8.28 -5.97 -13.33
N ARG A 294 8.35 -4.94 -12.49
CA ARG A 294 8.36 -3.55 -12.93
C ARG A 294 9.56 -3.27 -13.83
N LYS A 295 10.78 -3.66 -13.44
CA LYS A 295 12.00 -3.45 -14.24
C LYS A 295 11.91 -4.12 -15.61
N ALA A 296 11.41 -5.34 -15.66
CA ALA A 296 11.25 -6.09 -16.92
C ALA A 296 10.19 -5.49 -17.85
N ASN A 297 9.27 -4.67 -17.31
CA ASN A 297 8.21 -4.01 -18.06
C ASN A 297 8.35 -2.48 -18.06
N THR A 298 9.55 -1.96 -17.88
CA THR A 298 9.90 -0.56 -18.05
C THR A 298 10.85 -0.44 -19.24
N HIS A 299 10.46 0.35 -20.23
CA HIS A 299 11.16 0.52 -21.49
C HIS A 299 11.59 1.96 -21.67
N GLN A 300 12.55 2.21 -22.56
CA GLN A 300 12.99 3.55 -22.92
C GLN A 300 12.62 3.83 -24.38
N ALA A 301 12.16 5.02 -24.67
CA ALA A 301 11.89 5.48 -26.04
C ALA A 301 12.60 6.81 -26.31
N SER A 302 13.17 6.93 -27.49
CA SER A 302 13.93 8.10 -27.93
C SER A 302 13.08 9.10 -28.72
N ASN A 303 11.88 8.70 -29.16
CA ASN A 303 10.97 9.50 -29.96
C ASN A 303 9.53 8.98 -29.86
N LEU A 304 8.56 9.77 -30.37
CA LEU A 304 7.14 9.49 -30.26
C LEU A 304 6.71 8.20 -31.01
N GLU A 305 7.33 7.87 -32.14
CA GLU A 305 6.99 6.67 -32.90
C GLU A 305 7.42 5.38 -32.16
N GLU A 306 8.61 5.41 -31.60
CA GLU A 306 9.11 4.33 -30.74
C GLU A 306 8.25 4.18 -29.47
N PHE A 307 7.89 5.29 -28.84
CA PHE A 307 7.00 5.33 -27.67
C PHE A 307 5.65 4.64 -28.01
N LYS A 308 4.98 5.03 -29.10
CA LYS A 308 3.70 4.42 -29.51
C LYS A 308 3.86 2.93 -29.77
N LYS A 309 4.92 2.55 -30.51
CA LYS A 309 5.20 1.14 -30.80
C LYS A 309 5.37 0.32 -29.53
N LEU A 310 6.19 0.76 -28.60
CA LEU A 310 6.42 0.07 -27.31
C LEU A 310 5.12 -0.03 -26.50
N LEU A 311 4.33 1.03 -26.46
CA LEU A 311 3.06 1.02 -25.76
C LEU A 311 2.08 -0.03 -26.32
N ASP A 312 2.02 -0.16 -27.64
CA ASP A 312 1.12 -1.10 -28.33
C ASP A 312 1.61 -2.56 -28.23
N THR A 313 2.93 -2.80 -28.25
CA THR A 313 3.50 -4.17 -28.28
C THR A 313 3.83 -4.72 -26.91
N GLU A 314 4.40 -3.90 -26.03
CA GLU A 314 4.93 -4.32 -24.73
C GLU A 314 4.05 -3.84 -23.57
N GLY A 315 3.50 -2.64 -23.67
CA GLY A 315 2.83 -1.96 -22.56
C GLY A 315 3.81 -1.59 -21.45
N GLY A 316 3.30 -1.43 -20.22
CA GLY A 316 4.15 -1.13 -19.07
C GLY A 316 4.49 0.36 -18.94
N PHE A 317 5.61 0.65 -18.29
CA PHE A 317 6.14 2.00 -18.17
C PHE A 317 7.10 2.30 -19.31
N ILE A 318 7.03 3.50 -19.85
CA ILE A 318 7.93 3.95 -20.91
C ILE A 318 8.58 5.26 -20.48
N GLU A 319 9.90 5.23 -20.27
CA GLU A 319 10.71 6.39 -19.93
C GLU A 319 11.04 7.15 -21.21
N VAL A 320 10.70 8.43 -21.25
CA VAL A 320 10.98 9.34 -22.37
C VAL A 320 11.43 10.69 -21.84
N PHE A 321 12.28 11.39 -22.60
CA PHE A 321 12.49 12.80 -22.40
C PHE A 321 11.34 13.57 -23.03
N PHE A 322 10.71 14.44 -22.24
CA PHE A 322 9.58 15.24 -22.68
C PHE A 322 9.84 16.72 -22.39
N ASP A 323 9.94 17.50 -23.45
CA ASP A 323 10.13 18.96 -23.44
C ASP A 323 8.95 19.70 -24.12
N GLY A 324 7.85 18.98 -24.34
CA GLY A 324 6.65 19.49 -25.01
C GLY A 324 5.78 20.35 -24.09
N THR A 325 4.78 20.93 -24.72
CA THR A 325 3.78 21.77 -24.06
C THR A 325 2.67 20.92 -23.43
N LYS A 326 1.78 21.54 -22.69
CA LYS A 326 0.57 20.92 -22.14
C LYS A 326 -0.38 20.41 -23.25
N GLU A 327 -0.42 21.12 -24.38
CA GLU A 327 -1.16 20.72 -25.57
C GLU A 327 -0.58 19.45 -26.21
N ASP A 328 0.75 19.33 -26.26
CA ASP A 328 1.44 18.12 -26.74
C ASP A 328 1.17 16.93 -25.83
N GLU A 329 1.24 17.11 -24.52
CA GLU A 329 0.88 16.08 -23.54
C GLU A 329 -0.56 15.59 -23.74
N LYS A 330 -1.49 16.52 -23.88
CA LYS A 330 -2.90 16.21 -24.13
C LYS A 330 -3.09 15.43 -25.44
N ALA A 331 -2.41 15.84 -26.52
CA ALA A 331 -2.47 15.14 -27.80
C ALA A 331 -1.92 13.70 -27.71
N ILE A 332 -0.81 13.49 -26.99
CA ILE A 332 -0.25 12.15 -26.75
C ILE A 332 -1.25 11.30 -25.95
N LYS A 333 -1.82 11.83 -24.89
CA LYS A 333 -2.81 11.15 -24.05
C LYS A 333 -4.07 10.76 -24.85
N GLU A 334 -4.59 11.65 -25.69
CA GLU A 334 -5.75 11.38 -26.54
C GLU A 334 -5.46 10.30 -27.59
N ALA A 335 -4.25 10.29 -28.14
CA ALA A 335 -3.83 9.33 -29.18
C ALA A 335 -3.48 7.95 -28.63
N THR A 336 -3.00 7.86 -27.40
CA THR A 336 -2.40 6.62 -26.85
C THR A 336 -3.06 6.11 -25.56
N GLY A 337 -3.78 6.96 -24.85
CA GLY A 337 -4.29 6.66 -23.51
C GLY A 337 -3.21 6.66 -22.41
N ALA A 338 -1.95 6.93 -22.75
CA ALA A 338 -0.87 7.04 -21.77
C ALA A 338 -1.00 8.33 -20.94
N THR A 339 -0.60 8.26 -19.69
CA THR A 339 -0.50 9.41 -18.78
C THR A 339 0.93 9.50 -18.23
N PRO A 340 1.49 10.70 -18.13
CA PRO A 340 2.80 10.92 -17.56
C PRO A 340 2.80 10.72 -16.05
#